data_ae1a9979fbee53861217922364164f8f
#
_entry.id   ae1a9979fbee53861217922364164f8f
#
_cell.length_a   1.000
_cell.length_b   1.000
_cell.length_c   1.000
_cell.angle_alpha   90.00
_cell.angle_beta   90.00
_cell.angle_gamma   90.00
#
_symmetry.space_group_name_H-M   'P 1'
#
loop_
_entity.id
_entity.type
_entity.pdbx_description
1 polymer ?
#
loop_
_entity_poly.entity_id
_entity_poly.type
_entity_poly.pdbx_seq_one_letter_code
_entity_poly.pdbx_strand_id
1 'polypeptide(L)'
;MKRFQIWFYAAAIYNAVWGAAVLLFPHYLGSLAGLHLAPETLPLVQVIGMMVGVYAIGYYLLARDPQRYCGFIWVGLAGKTFGPIGFLYSAAAGLIPWRFGWVCVFNDLIWWPAFWIFALRYARRPLA
;
A
#
# COMPACT_ATOMS: atom_id res chain seq x y z
N MET A 1 -3.38 -21.97 -3.34
CA MET A 1 -4.22 -20.99 -2.65
C MET A 1 -3.65 -20.59 -1.29
N LYS A 2 -3.32 -21.52 -0.37
CA LYS A 2 -2.78 -21.19 0.98
C LYS A 2 -1.60 -20.22 0.99
N ARG A 3 -0.66 -20.33 0.04
CA ARG A 3 0.50 -19.41 -0.05
C ARG A 3 0.05 -17.96 -0.28
N PHE A 4 -0.95 -17.74 -1.13
CA PHE A 4 -1.47 -16.40 -1.38
C PHE A 4 -2.21 -15.83 -0.15
N GLN A 5 -2.95 -16.67 0.58
CA GLN A 5 -3.60 -16.23 1.82
C GLN A 5 -2.59 -15.72 2.84
N ILE A 6 -1.44 -16.38 2.99
CA ILE A 6 -0.36 -15.92 3.87
C ILE A 6 0.14 -14.53 3.43
N TRP A 7 0.37 -14.33 2.13
CA TRP A 7 0.77 -13.02 1.60
C TRP A 7 -0.28 -11.94 1.86
N PHE A 8 -1.55 -12.26 1.70
CA PHE A 8 -2.64 -11.30 1.93
C PHE A 8 -2.82 -10.97 3.41
N TYR A 9 -2.69 -11.96 4.31
CA TYR A 9 -2.66 -11.68 5.75
C TYR A 9 -1.48 -10.81 6.13
N ALA A 10 -0.29 -11.10 5.60
CA ALA A 10 0.88 -10.27 5.85
C ALA A 10 0.69 -8.84 5.33
N ALA A 11 0.11 -8.68 4.14
CA ALA A 11 -0.22 -7.37 3.58
C ALA A 11 -1.26 -6.62 4.43
N ALA A 12 -2.27 -7.32 4.95
CA ALA A 12 -3.28 -6.75 5.83
C ALA A 12 -2.65 -6.24 7.14
N ILE A 13 -1.83 -7.04 7.78
CA ILE A 13 -1.12 -6.66 9.01
C ILE A 13 -0.18 -5.48 8.74
N TYR A 14 0.61 -5.55 7.68
CA TYR A 14 1.52 -4.48 7.30
C TYR A 14 0.77 -3.15 7.09
N ASN A 15 -0.31 -3.17 6.31
CA ASN A 15 -1.10 -1.97 6.05
C ASN A 15 -1.78 -1.42 7.31
N ALA A 16 -2.28 -2.29 8.18
CA ALA A 16 -2.88 -1.87 9.44
C ALA A 16 -1.85 -1.19 10.35
N VAL A 17 -0.68 -1.81 10.53
CA VAL A 17 0.40 -1.27 11.36
C VAL A 17 0.97 0.02 10.77
N TRP A 18 1.26 0.03 9.47
CA TRP A 18 1.79 1.21 8.78
C TRP A 18 0.80 2.37 8.78
N GLY A 19 -0.46 2.11 8.47
CA GLY A 19 -1.52 3.12 8.51
C GLY A 19 -1.70 3.72 9.90
N ALA A 20 -1.72 2.89 10.93
CA ALA A 20 -1.78 3.34 12.33
C ALA A 20 -0.54 4.16 12.72
N ALA A 21 0.65 3.73 12.31
CA ALA A 21 1.89 4.44 12.59
C ALA A 21 1.91 5.83 11.93
N VAL A 22 1.49 5.95 10.68
CA VAL A 22 1.39 7.24 9.98
C VAL A 22 0.34 8.14 10.62
N LEU A 23 -0.77 7.57 11.08
CA LEU A 23 -1.83 8.32 11.75
C LEU A 23 -1.39 8.86 13.10
N LEU A 24 -0.68 8.04 13.90
CA LEU A 24 -0.32 8.36 15.27
C LEU A 24 1.04 9.07 15.40
N PHE A 25 1.98 8.77 14.50
CA PHE A 25 3.36 9.27 14.54
C PHE A 25 3.83 9.87 13.21
N PRO A 26 3.06 10.79 12.59
CA PRO A 26 3.36 11.27 11.24
C PRO A 26 4.69 12.02 11.16
N HIS A 27 5.05 12.81 12.17
CA HIS A 27 6.31 13.55 12.19
C HIS A 27 7.53 12.64 12.26
N TYR A 28 7.47 11.60 13.09
CA TYR A 28 8.57 10.65 13.22
C TYR A 28 8.79 9.87 11.93
N LEU A 29 7.73 9.36 11.32
CA LEU A 29 7.82 8.63 10.06
C LEU A 29 8.21 9.54 8.89
N GLY A 30 7.70 10.75 8.85
CA GLY A 30 8.13 11.77 7.88
C GLY A 30 9.62 12.04 7.98
N SER A 31 10.14 12.22 9.18
CA SER A 31 11.57 12.42 9.44
C SER A 31 12.42 11.24 8.94
N LEU A 32 12.00 10.00 9.20
CA LEU A 32 12.69 8.81 8.69
C LEU A 32 12.72 8.76 7.15
N ALA A 33 11.65 9.22 6.51
CA ALA A 33 11.56 9.30 5.05
C ALA A 33 12.24 10.53 4.45
N GLY A 34 12.82 11.40 5.28
CA GLY A 34 13.47 12.63 4.84
C GLY A 34 12.52 13.79 4.57
N LEU A 35 11.32 13.76 5.13
CA LEU A 35 10.31 14.81 4.98
C LEU A 35 10.20 15.67 6.24
N HIS A 36 10.07 16.98 6.05
CA HIS A 36 9.64 17.90 7.08
C HIS A 36 8.17 18.27 6.83
N LEU A 37 7.30 17.86 7.76
CA LEU A 37 5.86 18.08 7.61
C LEU A 37 5.48 19.41 8.24
N ALA A 38 5.00 20.34 7.41
CA ALA A 38 4.40 21.57 7.89
C ALA A 38 3.08 21.29 8.61
N PRO A 39 2.66 22.11 9.60
CA PRO A 39 1.42 21.88 10.34
C PRO A 39 0.19 21.73 9.46
N GLU A 40 0.08 22.47 8.38
CA GLU A 40 -1.04 22.43 7.45
C GLU A 40 -1.07 21.18 6.57
N THR A 41 0.07 20.48 6.38
CA THR A 41 0.14 19.23 5.63
C THR A 41 -0.11 18.00 6.50
N LEU A 42 -0.02 18.16 7.81
CA LEU A 42 -0.16 17.07 8.78
C LEU A 42 -1.49 16.31 8.64
N PRO A 43 -2.66 16.97 8.57
CA PRO A 43 -3.92 16.27 8.40
C PRO A 43 -3.99 15.47 7.10
N LEU A 44 -3.37 15.96 6.02
CA LEU A 44 -3.33 15.25 4.73
C LEU A 44 -2.51 13.96 4.83
N VAL A 45 -1.37 14.01 5.51
CA VAL A 45 -0.54 12.82 5.75
C VAL A 45 -1.28 11.81 6.63
N GLN A 46 -2.00 12.27 7.65
CA GLN A 46 -2.80 11.40 8.51
C GLN A 46 -3.96 10.74 7.75
N VAL A 47 -4.61 11.45 6.83
CA VAL A 47 -5.62 10.87 5.93
C VAL A 47 -5.02 9.78 5.04
N ILE A 48 -3.80 9.98 4.52
CA ILE A 48 -3.09 8.93 3.77
C ILE A 48 -2.88 7.69 4.65
N GLY A 49 -2.44 7.87 5.88
CA GLY A 49 -2.29 6.77 6.85
C GLY A 49 -3.60 6.03 7.11
N MET A 50 -4.68 6.76 7.26
CA MET A 50 -6.03 6.19 7.41
C MET A 50 -6.43 5.37 6.17
N MET A 51 -6.19 5.88 4.98
CA MET A 51 -6.50 5.17 3.72
C MET A 51 -5.69 3.89 3.59
N VAL A 52 -4.41 3.92 3.92
CA VAL A 52 -3.57 2.71 3.95
C VAL A 52 -4.12 1.68 4.94
N GLY A 53 -4.58 2.12 6.10
CA GLY A 53 -5.26 1.27 7.09
C GLY A 53 -6.56 0.66 6.58
N VAL A 54 -7.35 1.41 5.82
CA VAL A 54 -8.60 0.91 5.21
C VAL A 54 -8.31 -0.19 4.19
N TYR A 55 -7.21 -0.08 3.42
CA TYR A 55 -6.78 -1.17 2.52
C TYR A 55 -6.48 -2.48 3.26
N ALA A 56 -6.08 -2.41 4.52
CA ALA A 56 -5.88 -3.60 5.35
C ALA A 56 -7.16 -4.46 5.45
N ILE A 57 -8.33 -3.82 5.52
CA ILE A 57 -9.62 -4.52 5.53
C ILE A 57 -9.81 -5.31 4.24
N GLY A 58 -9.53 -4.71 3.10
CA GLY A 58 -9.62 -5.36 1.79
C GLY A 58 -8.67 -6.56 1.67
N TYR A 59 -7.43 -6.43 2.10
CA TYR A 59 -6.46 -7.53 2.11
C TYR A 59 -6.85 -8.63 3.09
N TYR A 60 -7.44 -8.29 4.23
CA TYR A 60 -7.96 -9.28 5.17
C TYR A 60 -9.11 -10.09 4.57
N LEU A 61 -10.07 -9.43 3.93
CA LEU A 61 -11.18 -10.12 3.24
C LEU A 61 -10.65 -11.03 2.14
N LEU A 62 -9.71 -10.54 1.33
CA LEU A 62 -9.05 -11.31 0.28
C LEU A 62 -8.30 -12.52 0.85
N ALA A 63 -7.66 -12.38 2.02
CA ALA A 63 -6.97 -13.46 2.71
C ALA A 63 -7.94 -14.53 3.22
N ARG A 64 -9.10 -14.12 3.74
CA ARG A 64 -10.12 -15.03 4.26
C ARG A 64 -10.79 -15.86 3.19
N ASP A 65 -11.18 -15.21 2.09
CA ASP A 65 -11.85 -15.88 0.97
C ASP A 65 -11.34 -15.29 -0.36
N PRO A 66 -10.20 -15.81 -0.86
CA PRO A 66 -9.57 -15.28 -2.07
C PRO A 66 -10.44 -15.43 -3.33
N GLN A 67 -11.34 -16.39 -3.36
CA GLN A 67 -12.22 -16.59 -4.51
C GLN A 67 -13.34 -15.54 -4.55
N ARG A 68 -13.95 -15.32 -3.41
CA ARG A 68 -15.06 -14.37 -3.27
C ARG A 68 -14.60 -12.92 -3.47
N TYR A 69 -13.45 -12.57 -2.92
CA TYR A 69 -12.94 -11.19 -2.91
C TYR A 69 -11.82 -10.94 -3.92
N CYS A 70 -11.63 -11.85 -4.90
CA CYS A 70 -10.54 -11.75 -5.88
C CYS A 70 -10.47 -10.41 -6.62
N GLY A 71 -11.60 -9.75 -6.83
CA GLY A 71 -11.64 -8.44 -7.49
C GLY A 71 -10.88 -7.34 -6.76
N PHE A 72 -10.76 -7.43 -5.43
CA PHE A 72 -10.02 -6.44 -4.65
C PHE A 72 -8.53 -6.39 -5.01
N ILE A 73 -7.97 -7.48 -5.57
CA ILE A 73 -6.57 -7.49 -5.98
C ILE A 73 -6.23 -6.41 -7.00
N TRP A 74 -7.17 -6.07 -7.89
CA TRP A 74 -6.96 -5.01 -8.88
C TRP A 74 -6.87 -3.63 -8.25
N VAL A 75 -7.68 -3.39 -7.21
CA VAL A 75 -7.60 -2.15 -6.41
C VAL A 75 -6.25 -2.06 -5.70
N GLY A 76 -5.83 -3.16 -5.08
CA GLY A 76 -4.51 -3.25 -4.42
C GLY A 76 -3.36 -3.02 -5.39
N LEU A 77 -3.40 -3.66 -6.57
CA LEU A 77 -2.38 -3.49 -7.61
C LEU A 77 -2.33 -2.08 -8.17
N ALA A 78 -3.47 -1.45 -8.37
CA ALA A 78 -3.52 -0.06 -8.82
C ALA A 78 -2.79 0.86 -7.84
N GLY A 79 -3.10 0.77 -6.54
CA GLY A 79 -2.43 1.56 -5.51
C GLY A 79 -0.92 1.30 -5.46
N LYS A 80 -0.53 0.03 -5.51
CA LYS A 80 0.89 -0.39 -5.48
C LYS A 80 1.67 -0.10 -6.76
N THR A 81 1.00 0.24 -7.83
CA THR A 81 1.61 0.66 -9.11
C THR A 81 1.67 2.18 -9.19
N PHE A 82 0.58 2.87 -8.89
CA PHE A 82 0.52 4.32 -8.97
C PHE A 82 1.36 5.02 -7.88
N GLY A 83 1.50 4.41 -6.71
CA GLY A 83 2.36 4.92 -5.64
C GLY A 83 3.80 5.12 -6.09
N PRO A 84 4.50 4.07 -6.55
CA PRO A 84 5.86 4.19 -7.10
C PRO A 84 5.97 5.13 -8.31
N ILE A 85 4.99 5.16 -9.20
CA ILE A 85 4.97 6.09 -10.35
C ILE A 85 4.92 7.54 -9.86
N GLY A 86 4.03 7.84 -8.92
CA GLY A 86 3.92 9.18 -8.32
C GLY A 86 5.20 9.58 -7.58
N PHE A 87 5.83 8.63 -6.88
CA PHE A 87 7.12 8.85 -6.24
C PHE A 87 8.21 9.22 -7.26
N LEU A 88 8.35 8.44 -8.33
CA LEU A 88 9.37 8.71 -9.35
C LEU A 88 9.19 10.08 -9.98
N TYR A 89 7.96 10.45 -10.29
CA TYR A 89 7.65 11.79 -10.81
C TYR A 89 8.06 12.88 -9.82
N SER A 90 7.65 12.76 -8.56
CA SER A 90 7.90 13.77 -7.53
C SER A 90 9.38 13.88 -7.17
N ALA A 91 10.10 12.76 -7.10
CA ALA A 91 11.53 12.75 -6.83
C ALA A 91 12.34 13.32 -7.99
N ALA A 92 11.99 12.97 -9.23
CA ALA A 92 12.61 13.53 -10.43
C ALA A 92 12.39 15.05 -10.56
N ALA A 93 11.23 15.55 -10.11
CA ALA A 93 10.92 16.97 -10.06
C ALA A 93 11.57 17.70 -8.86
N GLY A 94 12.30 17.00 -7.99
CA GLY A 94 12.93 17.58 -6.82
C GLY A 94 11.97 17.94 -5.67
N LEU A 95 10.74 17.44 -5.70
CA LEU A 95 9.72 17.76 -4.70
C LEU A 95 9.85 16.94 -3.42
N ILE A 96 10.36 15.71 -3.52
CA ILE A 96 10.62 14.81 -2.40
C ILE A 96 12.00 14.17 -2.54
N PRO A 97 12.65 13.79 -1.42
CA PRO A 97 13.97 13.16 -1.48
C PRO A 97 13.87 11.72 -2.03
N TRP A 98 14.89 11.28 -2.74
CA TRP A 98 15.01 9.91 -3.24
C TRP A 98 14.97 8.86 -2.12
N ARG A 99 15.38 9.22 -0.91
CA ARG A 99 15.30 8.37 0.28
C ARG A 99 13.88 7.90 0.58
N PHE A 100 12.86 8.67 0.22
CA PHE A 100 11.47 8.27 0.33
C PHE A 100 11.15 7.00 -0.47
N GLY A 101 11.95 6.66 -1.46
CA GLY A 101 11.80 5.44 -2.26
C GLY A 101 11.78 4.15 -1.45
N TRP A 102 12.42 4.10 -0.29
CA TRP A 102 12.34 2.97 0.62
C TRP A 102 10.90 2.69 1.09
N VAL A 103 10.11 3.73 1.27
CA VAL A 103 8.67 3.60 1.59
C VAL A 103 7.96 2.86 0.47
N CYS A 104 8.21 3.23 -0.79
CA CYS A 104 7.61 2.54 -1.95
C CYS A 104 8.08 1.08 -2.06
N VAL A 105 9.33 0.79 -1.76
CA VAL A 105 9.86 -0.58 -1.79
C VAL A 105 9.09 -1.46 -0.81
N PHE A 106 9.01 -1.08 0.46
CA PHE A 106 8.38 -1.90 1.50
C PHE A 106 6.85 -1.85 1.46
N ASN A 107 6.28 -0.73 1.05
CA ASN A 107 4.83 -0.57 1.01
C ASN A 107 4.20 -1.17 -0.25
N ASP A 108 4.90 -1.14 -1.37
CA ASP A 108 4.33 -1.47 -2.68
C ASP A 108 5.07 -2.60 -3.38
N LEU A 109 6.35 -2.44 -3.66
CA LEU A 109 7.08 -3.29 -4.59
C LEU A 109 7.31 -4.72 -4.10
N ILE A 110 7.48 -4.94 -2.81
CA ILE A 110 7.67 -6.30 -2.26
C ILE A 110 6.40 -7.16 -2.38
N TRP A 111 5.22 -6.53 -2.42
CA TRP A 111 3.92 -7.19 -2.56
C TRP A 111 3.54 -7.45 -4.01
N TRP A 112 4.09 -6.67 -4.91
CA TRP A 112 3.73 -6.60 -6.32
C TRP A 112 3.80 -7.94 -7.05
N PRO A 113 4.89 -8.75 -6.96
CA PRO A 113 4.98 -10.02 -7.67
C PRO A 113 3.89 -11.01 -7.27
N ALA A 114 3.65 -11.20 -5.98
CA ALA A 114 2.62 -12.11 -5.48
C ALA A 114 1.22 -11.68 -5.91
N PHE A 115 0.94 -10.38 -5.86
CA PHE A 115 -0.35 -9.81 -6.24
C PHE A 115 -0.61 -9.98 -7.74
N TRP A 116 0.39 -9.73 -8.59
CA TRP A 116 0.26 -9.94 -10.03
C TRP A 116 0.03 -11.40 -10.39
N ILE A 117 0.78 -12.32 -9.78
CA ILE A 117 0.61 -13.75 -10.03
C ILE A 117 -0.81 -14.18 -9.65
N PHE A 118 -1.30 -13.72 -8.50
CA PHE A 118 -2.67 -14.02 -8.08
C PHE A 118 -3.71 -13.42 -9.04
N ALA A 119 -3.58 -12.16 -9.39
CA ALA A 119 -4.51 -11.46 -10.28
C ALA A 119 -4.64 -12.15 -11.63
N LEU A 120 -3.50 -12.52 -12.22
CA LEU A 120 -3.46 -13.15 -13.52
C LEU A 120 -4.00 -14.59 -13.52
N ARG A 121 -3.90 -15.29 -12.40
CA ARG A 121 -4.37 -16.68 -12.29
C ARG A 121 -5.85 -16.78 -11.88
N TYR A 122 -6.30 -15.91 -10.99
CA TYR A 122 -7.58 -16.09 -10.30
C TYR A 122 -8.58 -14.95 -10.48
N ALA A 123 -8.15 -13.77 -10.86
CA ALA A 123 -9.00 -12.59 -10.96
C ALA A 123 -9.26 -12.11 -12.41
N ARG A 124 -8.86 -12.89 -13.42
CA ARG A 124 -9.06 -12.56 -14.84
C ARG A 124 -10.48 -12.85 -15.35
N ARG A 125 -11.28 -13.59 -14.63
CA ARG A 125 -12.64 -13.91 -15.09
C ARG A 125 -13.47 -12.63 -15.09
N PRO A 126 -14.14 -12.30 -16.21
CA PRO A 126 -15.06 -11.18 -16.22
C PRO A 126 -16.07 -11.37 -15.11
N LEU A 127 -16.38 -10.30 -14.41
CA LEU A 127 -17.49 -10.27 -13.46
C LEU A 127 -18.75 -10.56 -14.27
N ALA A 128 -19.24 -11.78 -14.14
CA ALA A 128 -20.50 -12.18 -14.76
C ALA A 128 -21.65 -11.55 -13.99
#